data_f9e5bb604d8a17076d5a85653301d53f
#
_entry.id   f9e5bb604d8a17076d5a85653301d53f
#
_cell.length_a   1.000
_cell.length_b   1.000
_cell.length_c   1.000
_cell.angle_alpha   90.00
_cell.angle_beta   90.00
_cell.angle_gamma   90.00
#
_symmetry.space_group_name_H-M   'P 1'
#
loop_
_entity.id
_entity.type
_entity.pdbx_description
1 polymer ?
#
loop_
_entity_poly.entity_id
_entity_poly.type
_entity_poly.pdbx_seq_one_letter_code
_entity_poly.pdbx_strand_id
1 'polypeptide(L)'
;LEGYDPVYNGDYNKWMRFANSLKLRLAVRISNVSPELARTKAEEAVKSTRGLIDTNDNNAYVGVGAEPNPLWLVASSWGEIRINATIASYMKGYSDPRSAVYFTTSKLGGDSPYMGMRSGLEGVKPATYSGYSMPNYEQKDDMLMFCAAETAFLRAEGALRGWDMGGSARDFYEQGVKLSFDQRK
;
A
#
# COMPACT_ATOMS: atom_id res chain seq x y z
N LEU A 1 -25.95 -7.70 6.31
CA LEU A 1 -24.59 -7.35 6.78
C LEU A 1 -24.25 -5.88 6.56
N GLU A 2 -25.11 -5.13 5.85
CA GLU A 2 -25.00 -3.68 5.71
C GLU A 2 -24.94 -3.02 7.09
N GLY A 3 -24.02 -2.06 7.25
CA GLY A 3 -23.78 -1.34 8.52
C GLY A 3 -22.89 -2.04 9.54
N TYR A 4 -22.56 -3.33 9.35
CA TYR A 4 -21.61 -4.07 10.22
C TYR A 4 -20.29 -4.43 9.53
N ASP A 5 -20.21 -4.26 8.22
CA ASP A 5 -19.01 -4.48 7.43
C ASP A 5 -18.30 -3.15 7.16
N PRO A 6 -17.20 -2.85 7.87
CA PRO A 6 -16.50 -1.57 7.76
C PRO A 6 -15.65 -1.46 6.48
N VAL A 7 -15.59 -2.50 5.64
CA VAL A 7 -14.75 -2.51 4.44
C VAL A 7 -15.57 -2.25 3.18
N TYR A 8 -16.58 -3.06 2.93
CA TYR A 8 -17.35 -3.03 1.70
C TYR A 8 -18.86 -2.90 1.90
N ASN A 9 -19.28 -2.62 3.14
CA ASN A 9 -20.71 -2.48 3.49
C ASN A 9 -21.58 -3.66 3.03
N GLY A 10 -21.04 -4.88 3.11
CA GLY A 10 -21.73 -6.11 2.73
C GLY A 10 -21.67 -6.46 1.24
N ASP A 11 -20.90 -5.72 0.42
CA ASP A 11 -20.73 -6.06 -1.00
C ASP A 11 -19.95 -7.37 -1.17
N TYR A 12 -20.69 -8.44 -1.40
CA TYR A 12 -20.15 -9.78 -1.61
C TYR A 12 -19.19 -9.86 -2.81
N ASN A 13 -19.45 -9.15 -3.90
CA ASN A 13 -18.58 -9.20 -5.08
C ASN A 13 -17.22 -8.57 -4.81
N LYS A 14 -17.17 -7.46 -4.07
CA LYS A 14 -15.92 -6.85 -3.63
C LYS A 14 -15.16 -7.77 -2.68
N TRP A 15 -15.85 -8.44 -1.75
CA TRP A 15 -15.23 -9.45 -0.88
C TRP A 15 -14.62 -10.63 -1.66
N MET A 16 -15.28 -11.10 -2.72
CA MET A 16 -14.74 -12.16 -3.58
C MET A 16 -13.48 -11.70 -4.33
N ARG A 17 -13.47 -10.45 -4.84
CA ARG A 17 -12.26 -9.85 -5.46
C ARG A 17 -11.11 -9.74 -4.45
N PHE A 18 -11.41 -9.30 -3.24
CA PHE A 18 -10.42 -9.24 -2.15
C PHE A 18 -9.85 -10.63 -1.85
N ALA A 19 -10.69 -11.64 -1.68
CA ALA A 19 -10.26 -13.01 -1.39
C ALA A 19 -9.35 -13.57 -2.49
N ASN A 20 -9.70 -13.36 -3.77
CA ASN A 20 -8.85 -13.77 -4.90
C ASN A 20 -7.52 -13.02 -4.92
N SER A 21 -7.51 -11.72 -4.67
CA SER A 21 -6.29 -10.91 -4.63
C SER A 21 -5.39 -11.31 -3.46
N LEU A 22 -5.97 -11.62 -2.31
CA LEU A 22 -5.24 -12.16 -1.16
C LEU A 22 -4.67 -13.55 -1.45
N LYS A 23 -5.42 -14.42 -2.15
CA LYS A 23 -4.94 -15.73 -2.61
C LYS A 23 -3.73 -15.57 -3.54
N LEU A 24 -3.77 -14.61 -4.47
CA LEU A 24 -2.63 -14.30 -5.35
C LEU A 24 -1.41 -13.82 -4.53
N ARG A 25 -1.60 -12.90 -3.56
CA ARG A 25 -0.53 -12.45 -2.65
C ARG A 25 0.12 -13.62 -1.93
N LEU A 26 -0.68 -14.50 -1.32
CA LEU A 26 -0.18 -15.67 -0.61
C LEU A 26 0.56 -16.64 -1.52
N ALA A 27 0.06 -16.88 -2.73
CA ALA A 27 0.71 -17.71 -3.74
C ALA A 27 2.12 -17.17 -4.09
N VAL A 28 2.24 -15.87 -4.37
CA VAL A 28 3.54 -15.25 -4.64
C VAL A 28 4.49 -15.39 -3.44
N ARG A 29 3.99 -15.24 -2.21
CA ARG A 29 4.81 -15.37 -0.98
C ARG A 29 5.42 -16.76 -0.78
N ILE A 30 4.74 -17.81 -1.18
CA ILE A 30 5.25 -19.20 -1.04
C ILE A 30 6.06 -19.68 -2.25
N SER A 31 6.28 -18.84 -3.25
CA SER A 31 6.89 -19.23 -4.54
C SER A 31 8.28 -19.86 -4.42
N ASN A 32 9.07 -19.47 -3.42
CA ASN A 32 10.40 -20.03 -3.21
C ASN A 32 10.39 -21.33 -2.37
N VAL A 33 9.29 -21.60 -1.65
CA VAL A 33 9.15 -22.77 -0.76
C VAL A 33 8.39 -23.90 -1.47
N SER A 34 7.36 -23.55 -2.25
CA SER A 34 6.49 -24.50 -2.94
C SER A 34 6.10 -23.94 -4.33
N PRO A 35 7.03 -23.96 -5.33
CA PRO A 35 6.84 -23.30 -6.62
C PRO A 35 5.60 -23.75 -7.38
N GLU A 36 5.36 -25.06 -7.44
CA GLU A 36 4.24 -25.64 -8.19
C GLU A 36 2.88 -25.27 -7.56
N LEU A 37 2.78 -25.35 -6.23
CA LEU A 37 1.58 -24.94 -5.52
C LEU A 37 1.34 -23.43 -5.69
N ALA A 38 2.41 -22.63 -5.61
CA ALA A 38 2.37 -21.18 -5.81
C ALA A 38 1.80 -20.83 -7.19
N ARG A 39 2.36 -21.42 -8.23
CA ARG A 39 1.88 -21.25 -9.61
C ARG A 39 0.41 -21.62 -9.75
N THR A 40 0.05 -22.81 -9.31
CA THR A 40 -1.33 -23.32 -9.39
C THR A 40 -2.31 -22.35 -8.72
N LYS A 41 -2.00 -21.93 -7.48
CA LYS A 41 -2.89 -21.04 -6.73
C LYS A 41 -2.96 -19.61 -7.27
N ALA A 42 -1.87 -19.10 -7.83
CA ALA A 42 -1.84 -17.80 -8.51
C ALA A 42 -2.71 -17.82 -9.77
N GLU A 43 -2.54 -18.82 -10.64
CA GLU A 43 -3.32 -18.97 -11.87
C GLU A 43 -4.81 -19.20 -11.59
N GLU A 44 -5.17 -20.00 -10.57
CA GLU A 44 -6.55 -20.16 -10.11
C GLU A 44 -7.16 -18.81 -9.66
N ALA A 45 -6.39 -17.99 -8.92
CA ALA A 45 -6.87 -16.69 -8.46
C ALA A 45 -7.17 -15.74 -9.62
N VAL A 46 -6.26 -15.68 -10.59
CA VAL A 46 -6.40 -14.83 -11.79
C VAL A 46 -7.55 -15.27 -12.69
N LYS A 47 -7.75 -16.60 -12.85
CA LYS A 47 -8.82 -17.17 -13.68
C LYS A 47 -10.21 -17.14 -13.02
N SER A 48 -10.31 -16.69 -11.78
CA SER A 48 -11.59 -16.59 -11.09
C SER A 48 -12.56 -15.66 -11.85
N THR A 49 -13.77 -16.14 -12.11
CA THR A 49 -14.83 -15.35 -12.74
C THR A 49 -15.29 -14.15 -11.91
N ARG A 50 -14.96 -14.13 -10.61
CA ARG A 50 -15.26 -13.00 -9.71
C ARG A 50 -14.20 -11.89 -9.81
N GLY A 51 -13.08 -12.14 -10.50
CA GLY A 51 -12.01 -11.19 -10.71
C GLY A 51 -11.14 -10.92 -9.47
N LEU A 52 -10.29 -9.92 -9.60
CA LEU A 52 -9.37 -9.41 -8.60
C LEU A 52 -9.70 -7.95 -8.25
N ILE A 53 -9.02 -7.39 -7.27
CA ILE A 53 -8.97 -5.94 -7.07
C ILE A 53 -8.07 -5.35 -8.16
N ASP A 54 -8.67 -4.83 -9.21
CA ASP A 54 -8.02 -4.37 -10.45
C ASP A 54 -8.20 -2.87 -10.73
N THR A 55 -9.07 -2.22 -9.97
CA THR A 55 -9.31 -0.76 -10.00
C THR A 55 -9.29 -0.18 -8.60
N ASN A 56 -8.99 1.12 -8.46
CA ASN A 56 -8.96 1.79 -7.17
C ASN A 56 -10.33 1.82 -6.47
N ASP A 57 -11.45 1.74 -7.20
CA ASP A 57 -12.80 1.67 -6.62
C ASP A 57 -13.07 0.35 -5.86
N ASN A 58 -12.24 -0.67 -6.10
CA ASN A 58 -12.30 -1.96 -5.43
C ASN A 58 -11.30 -2.10 -4.28
N ASN A 59 -10.47 -1.08 -4.03
CA ASN A 59 -9.52 -1.09 -2.93
C ASN A 59 -10.21 -1.41 -1.61
N ALA A 60 -9.54 -2.19 -0.77
CA ALA A 60 -10.02 -2.53 0.56
C ALA A 60 -9.57 -1.49 1.57
N TYR A 61 -10.49 -0.67 2.01
CA TYR A 61 -10.29 0.27 3.12
C TYR A 61 -11.13 -0.15 4.31
N VAL A 62 -10.56 -0.09 5.50
CA VAL A 62 -11.33 -0.25 6.74
C VAL A 62 -11.73 1.13 7.22
N GLY A 63 -13.02 1.39 7.26
CA GLY A 63 -13.55 2.63 7.81
C GLY A 63 -13.27 2.75 9.31
N VAL A 64 -12.73 3.89 9.74
CA VAL A 64 -12.34 4.10 11.15
C VAL A 64 -13.54 4.39 12.08
N GLY A 65 -14.71 4.69 11.51
CA GLY A 65 -15.93 4.90 12.32
C GLY A 65 -15.82 6.07 13.31
N ALA A 66 -16.12 5.81 14.57
CA ALA A 66 -16.03 6.80 15.64
C ALA A 66 -14.60 7.06 16.10
N GLU A 67 -13.74 6.04 16.03
CA GLU A 67 -12.35 6.11 16.48
C GLU A 67 -11.45 6.86 15.49
N PRO A 68 -10.32 7.43 15.93
CA PRO A 68 -9.34 8.03 15.03
C PRO A 68 -8.54 6.95 14.27
N ASN A 69 -8.06 7.31 13.07
CA ASN A 69 -7.12 6.47 12.35
C ASN A 69 -5.89 6.15 13.22
N PRO A 70 -5.53 4.86 13.43
CA PRO A 70 -4.41 4.48 14.31
C PRO A 70 -3.06 5.04 13.84
N LEU A 71 -2.84 5.17 12.52
CA LEU A 71 -1.60 5.75 11.99
C LEU A 71 -1.53 7.25 12.23
N TRP A 72 -2.66 7.98 12.11
CA TRP A 72 -2.74 9.37 12.54
C TRP A 72 -2.47 9.52 14.05
N LEU A 73 -3.04 8.64 14.85
CA LEU A 73 -2.87 8.68 16.31
C LEU A 73 -1.38 8.57 16.68
N VAL A 74 -0.67 7.59 16.14
CA VAL A 74 0.76 7.38 16.43
C VAL A 74 1.64 8.46 15.79
N ALA A 75 1.33 8.88 14.55
CA ALA A 75 2.16 9.86 13.83
C ALA A 75 1.94 11.28 14.32
N SER A 76 0.69 11.74 14.35
CA SER A 76 0.35 13.14 14.55
C SER A 76 -0.01 13.46 16.00
N SER A 77 -0.83 12.62 16.66
CA SER A 77 -1.26 12.85 18.03
C SER A 77 -0.15 12.56 19.04
N TRP A 78 0.48 11.41 18.96
CA TRP A 78 1.59 11.03 19.86
C TRP A 78 2.94 11.52 19.37
N GLY A 79 3.10 11.75 18.07
CA GLY A 79 4.36 12.26 17.50
C GLY A 79 5.52 11.27 17.53
N GLU A 80 5.24 9.95 17.52
CA GLU A 80 6.23 8.89 17.74
C GLU A 80 6.86 8.35 16.47
N ILE A 81 6.23 8.50 15.30
CA ILE A 81 6.77 8.00 14.04
C ILE A 81 7.20 9.11 13.09
N ARG A 82 8.23 8.82 12.31
CA ARG A 82 8.77 9.68 11.25
C ARG A 82 8.96 8.85 9.99
N ILE A 83 8.93 9.51 8.83
CA ILE A 83 9.26 8.81 7.58
C ILE A 83 10.72 8.37 7.60
N ASN A 84 11.00 7.24 6.95
CA ASN A 84 12.36 6.72 6.83
C ASN A 84 13.16 7.55 5.82
N ALA A 85 14.47 7.78 6.11
CA ALA A 85 15.38 8.49 5.22
C ALA A 85 15.49 7.83 3.83
N THR A 86 15.39 6.50 3.76
CA THR A 86 15.47 5.77 2.49
C THR A 86 14.31 6.16 1.56
N ILE A 87 13.06 6.10 2.04
CA ILE A 87 11.91 6.47 1.20
C ILE A 87 11.97 7.95 0.81
N ALA A 88 12.34 8.84 1.74
CA ALA A 88 12.50 10.26 1.45
C ALA A 88 13.54 10.52 0.36
N SER A 89 14.67 9.81 0.39
CA SER A 89 15.75 9.92 -0.60
C SER A 89 15.32 9.43 -1.98
N TYR A 90 14.62 8.29 -2.05
CA TYR A 90 14.09 7.79 -3.31
C TYR A 90 13.09 8.76 -3.94
N MET A 91 12.10 9.20 -3.17
CA MET A 91 11.07 10.11 -3.68
C MET A 91 11.66 11.46 -4.10
N LYS A 92 12.65 11.98 -3.34
CA LYS A 92 13.40 13.18 -3.75
C LYS A 92 14.19 12.94 -5.04
N GLY A 93 14.92 11.82 -5.15
CA GLY A 93 15.76 11.50 -6.31
C GLY A 93 14.97 11.37 -7.62
N TYR A 94 13.75 10.90 -7.54
CA TYR A 94 12.83 10.80 -8.70
C TYR A 94 11.91 12.00 -8.86
N SER A 95 12.03 13.03 -8.01
CA SER A 95 11.10 14.17 -7.97
C SER A 95 9.62 13.71 -7.89
N ASP A 96 9.36 12.68 -7.08
CA ASP A 96 8.07 12.01 -7.01
C ASP A 96 7.00 12.94 -6.41
N PRO A 97 5.97 13.32 -7.19
CA PRO A 97 4.94 14.27 -6.73
C PRO A 97 4.10 13.74 -5.56
N ARG A 98 4.07 12.41 -5.34
CA ARG A 98 3.36 11.80 -4.21
C ARG A 98 3.95 12.20 -2.86
N SER A 99 5.18 12.74 -2.81
CA SER A 99 5.79 13.24 -1.58
C SER A 99 4.91 14.25 -0.86
N ALA A 100 4.24 15.14 -1.60
CA ALA A 100 3.35 16.15 -1.05
C ALA A 100 2.05 15.58 -0.44
N VAL A 101 1.65 14.39 -0.91
CA VAL A 101 0.45 13.69 -0.42
C VAL A 101 0.79 12.79 0.76
N TYR A 102 1.95 12.11 0.69
CA TYR A 102 2.30 11.07 1.66
C TYR A 102 2.97 11.61 2.93
N PHE A 103 3.59 12.80 2.86
CA PHE A 103 4.42 13.31 3.95
C PHE A 103 4.01 14.72 4.37
N THR A 104 4.12 14.98 5.67
CA THR A 104 4.10 16.35 6.18
C THR A 104 5.43 17.05 5.89
N THR A 105 5.43 18.37 5.76
CA THR A 105 6.68 19.13 5.61
C THR A 105 7.56 19.03 6.86
N SER A 106 8.88 18.97 6.65
CA SER A 106 9.88 19.02 7.71
C SER A 106 10.04 20.44 8.27
N LYS A 107 10.38 20.56 9.54
CA LYS A 107 10.71 21.82 10.20
C LYS A 107 12.23 22.06 10.24
N LEU A 108 13.05 21.13 9.74
CA LEU A 108 14.51 21.20 9.84
C LEU A 108 15.15 22.11 8.79
N GLY A 109 14.39 22.51 7.77
CA GLY A 109 14.96 23.22 6.61
C GLY A 109 15.80 22.29 5.74
N GLY A 110 16.52 22.87 4.79
CA GLY A 110 17.38 22.14 3.85
C GLY A 110 16.90 22.20 2.41
N ASP A 111 17.46 21.35 1.56
CA ASP A 111 17.19 21.30 0.11
C ASP A 111 15.99 20.48 -0.29
N SER A 112 15.25 19.96 0.68
CA SER A 112 13.98 19.24 0.47
C SER A 112 12.98 19.61 1.56
N PRO A 113 11.72 19.84 1.21
CA PRO A 113 10.66 20.05 2.20
C PRO A 113 10.32 18.77 2.97
N TYR A 114 10.79 17.61 2.53
CA TYR A 114 10.49 16.31 3.15
C TYR A 114 11.79 15.64 3.60
N MET A 115 11.97 15.56 4.91
CA MET A 115 13.17 15.00 5.54
C MET A 115 12.84 13.72 6.30
N GLY A 116 13.45 12.61 5.88
CA GLY A 116 13.32 11.33 6.55
C GLY A 116 14.40 11.10 7.60
N MET A 117 14.08 10.34 8.63
CA MET A 117 15.00 9.97 9.70
C MET A 117 15.64 8.60 9.41
N ARG A 118 16.93 8.43 9.74
CA ARG A 118 17.59 7.11 9.67
C ARG A 118 16.96 6.14 10.65
N SER A 119 16.69 4.91 10.18
CA SER A 119 16.29 3.82 11.08
C SER A 119 17.49 3.27 11.87
N GLY A 120 17.21 2.65 13.01
CA GLY A 120 18.22 1.99 13.85
C GLY A 120 19.06 2.94 14.71
N LEU A 121 18.61 4.17 14.93
CA LEU A 121 19.25 5.09 15.89
C LEU A 121 18.83 4.71 17.29
N GLU A 122 19.82 4.52 18.17
CA GLU A 122 19.61 4.21 19.59
C GLU A 122 19.56 5.48 20.44
N GLY A 123 18.76 5.47 21.50
CA GLY A 123 18.71 6.54 22.51
C GLY A 123 18.22 7.91 22.02
N VAL A 124 17.47 7.95 20.92
CA VAL A 124 16.99 9.20 20.31
C VAL A 124 15.83 9.77 21.13
N LYS A 125 15.95 11.02 21.54
CA LYS A 125 14.89 11.73 22.30
C LYS A 125 13.91 12.43 21.34
N PRO A 126 12.63 12.67 21.75
CA PRO A 126 11.64 13.39 20.96
C PRO A 126 12.15 14.72 20.39
N ALA A 127 12.89 15.50 21.15
CA ALA A 127 13.48 16.76 20.70
C ALA A 127 14.39 16.61 19.48
N THR A 128 15.05 15.46 19.31
CA THR A 128 15.98 15.19 18.20
C THR A 128 15.23 14.93 16.91
N TYR A 129 14.06 14.30 16.95
CA TYR A 129 13.35 13.87 15.75
C TYR A 129 12.07 14.65 15.43
N SER A 130 11.61 15.51 16.34
CA SER A 130 10.34 16.24 16.18
C SER A 130 10.25 17.10 14.91
N GLY A 131 11.41 17.52 14.37
CA GLY A 131 11.47 18.33 13.15
C GLY A 131 11.38 17.55 11.84
N TYR A 132 11.55 16.21 11.85
CA TYR A 132 11.46 15.39 10.65
C TYR A 132 10.02 15.23 10.18
N SER A 133 9.84 14.92 8.89
CA SER A 133 8.53 14.67 8.28
C SER A 133 7.86 13.43 8.86
N MET A 134 6.54 13.49 8.97
CA MET A 134 5.69 12.38 9.39
C MET A 134 4.89 11.85 8.20
N PRO A 135 4.34 10.63 8.28
CA PRO A 135 3.29 10.21 7.37
C PRO A 135 2.10 11.16 7.48
N ASN A 136 1.56 11.58 6.33
CA ASN A 136 0.45 12.53 6.25
C ASN A 136 -0.89 11.78 6.26
N TYR A 137 -1.40 11.51 7.47
CA TYR A 137 -2.72 10.93 7.70
C TYR A 137 -3.61 11.94 8.40
N GLU A 138 -4.87 11.99 7.97
CA GLU A 138 -5.92 12.71 8.67
C GLU A 138 -6.60 11.79 9.71
N GLN A 139 -7.22 12.40 10.72
CA GLN A 139 -7.84 11.68 11.83
C GLN A 139 -8.93 10.69 11.37
N LYS A 140 -9.61 11.01 10.28
CA LYS A 140 -10.73 10.25 9.74
C LYS A 140 -10.42 9.53 8.43
N ASP A 141 -9.15 9.45 8.06
CA ASP A 141 -8.74 8.63 6.92
C ASP A 141 -9.05 7.15 7.17
N ASP A 142 -9.63 6.49 6.19
CA ASP A 142 -9.81 5.05 6.22
C ASP A 142 -8.47 4.33 6.06
N MET A 143 -8.35 3.17 6.68
CA MET A 143 -7.12 2.37 6.63
C MET A 143 -7.07 1.48 5.38
N LEU A 144 -6.10 1.70 4.51
CA LEU A 144 -5.86 0.85 3.35
C LEU A 144 -5.30 -0.51 3.77
N MET A 145 -6.01 -1.59 3.41
CA MET A 145 -5.62 -2.97 3.67
C MET A 145 -5.09 -3.68 2.42
N PHE A 146 -5.65 -3.36 1.26
CA PHE A 146 -5.26 -3.94 -0.02
C PHE A 146 -5.63 -3.01 -1.18
N CYS A 147 -4.75 -2.87 -2.17
CA CYS A 147 -4.99 -1.98 -3.30
C CYS A 147 -4.78 -2.66 -4.67
N ALA A 148 -5.41 -2.06 -5.68
CA ALA A 148 -5.30 -2.51 -7.07
C ALA A 148 -3.86 -2.46 -7.61
N ALA A 149 -3.09 -1.45 -7.20
CA ALA A 149 -1.67 -1.35 -7.57
C ALA A 149 -0.88 -2.58 -7.12
N GLU A 150 -1.11 -3.07 -5.90
CA GLU A 150 -0.47 -4.28 -5.40
C GLU A 150 -0.87 -5.51 -6.24
N THR A 151 -2.16 -5.66 -6.56
CA THR A 151 -2.62 -6.75 -7.44
C THR A 151 -1.90 -6.72 -8.79
N ALA A 152 -1.74 -5.55 -9.39
CA ALA A 152 -1.05 -5.40 -10.66
C ALA A 152 0.43 -5.81 -10.55
N PHE A 153 1.13 -5.38 -9.49
CA PHE A 153 2.53 -5.80 -9.26
C PHE A 153 2.68 -7.29 -8.98
N LEU A 154 1.74 -7.90 -8.25
CA LEU A 154 1.73 -9.35 -8.02
C LEU A 154 1.53 -10.12 -9.35
N ARG A 155 0.67 -9.63 -10.25
CA ARG A 155 0.52 -10.20 -11.60
C ARG A 155 1.79 -10.01 -12.43
N ALA A 156 2.44 -8.85 -12.35
CA ALA A 156 3.72 -8.60 -13.03
C ALA A 156 4.79 -9.61 -12.58
N GLU A 157 4.92 -9.83 -11.26
CA GLU A 157 5.85 -10.80 -10.71
C GLU A 157 5.50 -12.24 -11.15
N GLY A 158 4.24 -12.65 -11.10
CA GLY A 158 3.80 -13.95 -11.58
C GLY A 158 4.12 -14.17 -13.07
N ALA A 159 3.89 -13.17 -13.91
CA ALA A 159 4.22 -13.22 -15.34
C ALA A 159 5.73 -13.33 -15.58
N LEU A 160 6.58 -12.62 -14.80
CA LEU A 160 8.03 -12.78 -14.86
C LEU A 160 8.50 -14.19 -14.45
N ARG A 161 7.75 -14.86 -13.57
CA ARG A 161 8.00 -16.26 -13.18
C ARG A 161 7.48 -17.28 -14.23
N GLY A 162 6.89 -16.82 -15.34
CA GLY A 162 6.32 -17.66 -16.38
C GLY A 162 4.94 -18.25 -16.04
N TRP A 163 4.22 -17.66 -15.09
CA TRP A 163 2.85 -18.04 -14.74
C TRP A 163 1.84 -17.37 -15.67
N ASP A 164 0.70 -18.02 -15.91
CA ASP A 164 -0.40 -17.47 -16.72
C ASP A 164 -1.19 -16.42 -15.91
N MET A 165 -0.74 -15.18 -16.01
CA MET A 165 -1.36 -14.05 -15.31
C MET A 165 -2.35 -13.26 -16.18
N GLY A 166 -2.63 -13.69 -17.41
CA GLY A 166 -3.57 -13.05 -18.33
C GLY A 166 -3.03 -11.78 -19.01
N GLY A 167 -1.70 -11.62 -19.07
CA GLY A 167 -1.03 -10.50 -19.73
C GLY A 167 0.47 -10.47 -19.47
N SER A 168 1.16 -9.46 -20.01
CA SER A 168 2.60 -9.32 -19.86
C SER A 168 3.02 -8.69 -18.53
N ALA A 169 4.22 -9.04 -18.06
CA ALA A 169 4.79 -8.45 -16.86
C ALA A 169 4.93 -6.93 -16.99
N ARG A 170 5.28 -6.44 -18.18
CA ARG A 170 5.42 -5.01 -18.46
C ARG A 170 4.10 -4.29 -18.32
N ASP A 171 3.03 -4.78 -18.95
CA ASP A 171 1.72 -4.14 -18.92
C ASP A 171 1.19 -4.03 -17.49
N PHE A 172 1.34 -5.11 -16.70
CA PHE A 172 0.94 -5.11 -15.29
C PHE A 172 1.78 -4.17 -14.43
N TYR A 173 3.09 -4.08 -14.69
CA TYR A 173 3.95 -3.14 -13.99
C TYR A 173 3.54 -1.69 -14.26
N GLU A 174 3.37 -1.32 -15.54
CA GLU A 174 2.94 0.01 -15.95
C GLU A 174 1.54 0.34 -15.38
N GLN A 175 0.61 -0.63 -15.39
CA GLN A 175 -0.69 -0.48 -14.75
C GLN A 175 -0.57 -0.24 -13.24
N GLY A 176 0.29 -1.00 -12.55
CA GLY A 176 0.52 -0.85 -11.11
C GLY A 176 1.04 0.53 -10.74
N VAL A 177 2.00 1.04 -11.52
CA VAL A 177 2.51 2.42 -11.35
C VAL A 177 1.37 3.42 -11.52
N LYS A 178 0.59 3.34 -12.59
CA LYS A 178 -0.53 4.25 -12.84
C LYS A 178 -1.57 4.21 -11.71
N LEU A 179 -2.00 3.02 -11.31
CA LEU A 179 -2.94 2.84 -10.19
C LEU A 179 -2.43 3.44 -8.90
N SER A 180 -1.12 3.31 -8.62
CA SER A 180 -0.50 3.89 -7.43
C SER A 180 -0.49 5.42 -7.45
N PHE A 181 -0.29 6.05 -8.63
CA PHE A 181 -0.40 7.51 -8.76
C PHE A 181 -1.85 8.00 -8.64
N ASP A 182 -2.81 7.22 -9.14
CA ASP A 182 -4.23 7.58 -9.14
C ASP A 182 -4.94 7.29 -7.81
N GLN A 183 -4.29 6.58 -6.89
CA GLN A 183 -4.91 6.12 -5.64
C GLN A 183 -5.26 7.25 -4.67
N ARG A 184 -4.47 8.31 -4.64
CA ARG A 184 -4.66 9.50 -3.81
C ARG A 184 -4.55 10.75 -4.67
N LYS A 185 -5.65 11.13 -5.27
CA LYS A 185 -5.81 12.42 -5.98
C LYS A 185 -6.68 13.32 -5.17
#